data_8dfbefcfbe1023b2b50664a9d133ec1b
#
_entry.id   8dfbefcfbe1023b2b50664a9d133ec1b
#
_cell.length_a   1.000
_cell.length_b   1.000
_cell.length_c   1.000
_cell.angle_alpha   90.00
_cell.angle_beta   90.00
_cell.angle_gamma   90.00
#
_symmetry.space_group_name_H-M   'P 1'
#
loop_
_entity.id
_entity.type
_entity.pdbx_description
1 polymer ?
#
loop_
_entity_poly.entity_id
_entity_poly.type
_entity_poly.pdbx_seq_one_letter_code
_entity_poly.pdbx_strand_id
1 'polypeptide(L)'
;PEYGMSGWRIDVGNMTGRLGADDLHDEVMQGIRKAMDETNPDAWLVAENGDFVASDLNGLGWHGAMNYQGFMRPVWNWLNRNSEIGGGFQGLPFAMPQISGQQLINSMKQFNASVPWRSVTASMVLLDSHDTARFRTVVKGDVPSHTSAMTMVLTYPGVPSIFAGDEIGLEGSWGEDGRRTINWEDRSDWDHNF
;
A
#
# COMPACT_ATOMS: atom_id res chain seq x y z
N PRO A 1 7.91 -23.88 11.11
CA PRO A 1 8.51 -22.69 11.66
C PRO A 1 8.04 -22.43 13.07
N GLU A 2 8.97 -22.08 13.93
CA GLU A 2 8.78 -21.95 15.38
C GLU A 2 7.69 -20.96 15.78
N TYR A 3 7.47 -19.90 14.97
CA TYR A 3 6.54 -18.80 15.29
C TYR A 3 5.23 -18.86 14.49
N GLY A 4 5.01 -19.87 13.66
CA GLY A 4 3.75 -20.03 12.88
C GLY A 4 3.48 -18.91 11.87
N MET A 5 4.51 -18.24 11.39
CA MET A 5 4.35 -17.15 10.43
C MET A 5 3.96 -17.68 9.05
N SER A 6 2.97 -17.01 8.43
CA SER A 6 2.42 -17.39 7.12
C SER A 6 2.89 -16.50 5.97
N GLY A 7 3.78 -15.53 6.23
CA GLY A 7 4.32 -14.65 5.21
C GLY A 7 5.24 -13.56 5.73
N TRP A 8 5.77 -12.77 4.80
CA TRP A 8 6.68 -11.67 5.09
C TRP A 8 6.37 -10.46 4.21
N ARG A 9 6.47 -9.28 4.80
CA ARG A 9 6.59 -8.02 4.07
C ARG A 9 8.06 -7.61 4.12
N ILE A 10 8.68 -7.45 2.96
CA ILE A 10 10.07 -7.02 2.83
C ILE A 10 10.11 -5.50 2.72
N ASP A 11 10.77 -4.90 3.69
CA ASP A 11 11.00 -3.47 3.79
C ASP A 11 11.90 -2.99 2.65
N VAL A 12 11.60 -1.85 2.06
CA VAL A 12 12.34 -1.24 0.94
C VAL A 12 12.72 -2.28 -0.13
N GLY A 13 11.73 -3.09 -0.53
CA GLY A 13 11.96 -4.25 -1.38
C GLY A 13 12.66 -3.95 -2.71
N ASN A 14 12.46 -2.75 -3.27
CA ASN A 14 13.14 -2.28 -4.48
C ASN A 14 14.64 -2.02 -4.30
N MET A 15 15.14 -1.87 -3.07
CA MET A 15 16.56 -1.64 -2.78
C MET A 15 17.28 -2.89 -2.25
N THR A 16 16.54 -3.97 -2.03
CA THR A 16 17.09 -5.23 -1.53
C THR A 16 18.17 -5.73 -2.49
N GLY A 17 19.39 -5.96 -1.98
CA GLY A 17 20.52 -6.41 -2.78
C GLY A 17 21.25 -5.33 -3.58
N ARG A 18 20.90 -4.04 -3.44
CA ARG A 18 21.55 -2.92 -4.12
C ARG A 18 22.43 -2.14 -3.17
N LEU A 19 23.71 -1.93 -3.54
CA LEU A 19 24.64 -1.12 -2.77
C LEU A 19 25.68 -0.46 -3.70
N GLY A 20 25.61 0.84 -3.83
CA GLY A 20 26.50 1.62 -4.70
C GLY A 20 26.35 1.19 -6.17
N ALA A 21 27.40 0.65 -6.77
CA ALA A 21 27.39 0.15 -8.14
C ALA A 21 26.96 -1.33 -8.25
N ASP A 22 26.85 -2.02 -7.12
CA ASP A 22 26.49 -3.44 -7.10
C ASP A 22 24.96 -3.57 -7.13
N ASP A 23 24.45 -4.34 -8.07
CA ASP A 23 23.02 -4.67 -8.19
C ASP A 23 22.86 -6.20 -8.22
N LEU A 24 22.58 -6.76 -7.04
CA LEU A 24 22.28 -8.17 -6.82
C LEU A 24 20.79 -8.35 -6.47
N HIS A 25 19.96 -7.42 -6.89
CA HIS A 25 18.54 -7.41 -6.52
C HIS A 25 17.83 -8.71 -6.89
N ASP A 26 17.99 -9.14 -8.12
CA ASP A 26 17.32 -10.35 -8.64
C ASP A 26 17.77 -11.60 -7.88
N GLU A 27 19.07 -11.74 -7.64
CA GLU A 27 19.62 -12.89 -6.92
C GLU A 27 19.15 -12.94 -5.47
N VAL A 28 19.13 -11.81 -4.79
CA VAL A 28 18.68 -11.72 -3.38
C VAL A 28 17.18 -11.96 -3.29
N MET A 29 16.38 -11.33 -4.15
CA MET A 29 14.94 -11.51 -4.21
C MET A 29 14.55 -12.98 -4.45
N GLN A 30 15.17 -13.60 -5.44
CA GLN A 30 14.95 -15.02 -5.75
C GLN A 30 15.46 -15.95 -4.66
N GLY A 31 16.58 -15.60 -4.01
CA GLY A 31 17.11 -16.34 -2.86
C GLY A 31 16.17 -16.33 -1.66
N ILE A 32 15.59 -15.18 -1.34
CA ILE A 32 14.56 -15.04 -0.28
C ILE A 32 13.33 -15.90 -0.63
N ARG A 33 12.86 -15.80 -1.87
CA ARG A 33 11.71 -16.58 -2.34
C ARG A 33 11.98 -18.09 -2.23
N LYS A 34 13.11 -18.54 -2.69
CA LYS A 34 13.49 -19.96 -2.63
C LYS A 34 13.55 -20.47 -1.18
N ALA A 35 14.22 -19.74 -0.29
CA ALA A 35 14.32 -20.12 1.12
C ALA A 35 12.95 -20.20 1.79
N MET A 36 12.04 -19.32 1.41
CA MET A 36 10.67 -19.32 1.91
C MET A 36 9.89 -20.54 1.38
N ASP A 37 9.94 -20.80 0.08
CA ASP A 37 9.24 -21.93 -0.56
C ASP A 37 9.72 -23.29 -0.01
N GLU A 38 11.02 -23.41 0.30
CA GLU A 38 11.59 -24.60 0.93
C GLU A 38 11.11 -24.80 2.38
N THR A 39 10.76 -23.72 3.07
CA THR A 39 10.32 -23.74 4.48
C THR A 39 8.80 -23.86 4.60
N ASN A 40 8.07 -23.08 3.82
CA ASN A 40 6.61 -23.05 3.77
C ASN A 40 6.15 -22.57 2.39
N PRO A 41 5.82 -23.48 1.46
CA PRO A 41 5.42 -23.11 0.10
C PRO A 41 4.10 -22.34 0.02
N ASP A 42 3.29 -22.36 1.07
CA ASP A 42 2.03 -21.59 1.17
C ASP A 42 2.24 -20.19 1.77
N ALA A 43 3.47 -19.85 2.15
CA ALA A 43 3.75 -18.54 2.73
C ALA A 43 3.65 -17.42 1.69
N TRP A 44 3.16 -16.27 2.15
CA TRP A 44 2.98 -15.08 1.33
C TRP A 44 4.19 -14.15 1.43
N LEU A 45 4.69 -13.66 0.30
CA LEU A 45 5.84 -12.76 0.22
C LEU A 45 5.45 -11.50 -0.55
N VAL A 46 5.44 -10.37 0.14
CA VAL A 46 5.09 -9.07 -0.42
C VAL A 46 6.22 -8.05 -0.22
N ALA A 47 6.50 -7.26 -1.23
CA ALA A 47 7.47 -6.18 -1.14
C ALA A 47 6.82 -4.85 -0.80
N GLU A 48 7.47 -4.05 0.02
CA GLU A 48 7.27 -2.63 -0.05
C GLU A 48 8.05 -2.10 -1.26
N ASN A 49 7.32 -1.51 -2.19
CA ASN A 49 7.90 -0.87 -3.37
C ASN A 49 6.98 0.28 -3.79
N GLY A 50 7.42 1.51 -3.53
CA GLY A 50 6.69 2.72 -3.90
C GLY A 50 6.86 3.14 -5.36
N ASP A 51 7.81 2.50 -6.07
CA ASP A 51 8.19 2.81 -7.45
C ASP A 51 7.56 1.83 -8.44
N PHE A 52 8.18 1.71 -9.63
CA PHE A 52 7.71 0.81 -10.66
C PHE A 52 8.05 -0.65 -10.31
N VAL A 53 7.05 -1.37 -9.81
CA VAL A 53 7.21 -2.73 -9.28
C VAL A 53 7.06 -3.84 -10.34
N ALA A 54 6.67 -3.50 -11.57
CA ALA A 54 6.30 -4.52 -12.56
C ALA A 54 7.46 -5.46 -12.93
N SER A 55 8.71 -4.97 -12.94
CA SER A 55 9.90 -5.80 -13.17
C SER A 55 10.11 -6.87 -12.10
N ASP A 56 9.77 -6.54 -10.85
CA ASP A 56 10.01 -7.40 -9.70
C ASP A 56 8.91 -8.48 -9.55
N LEU A 57 7.74 -8.24 -10.14
CA LEU A 57 6.60 -9.16 -10.12
C LEU A 57 6.63 -10.18 -11.29
N ASN A 58 7.81 -10.65 -11.63
CA ASN A 58 8.07 -11.58 -12.73
C ASN A 58 7.71 -13.05 -12.41
N GLY A 59 7.38 -13.34 -11.16
CA GLY A 59 7.00 -14.66 -10.66
C GLY A 59 8.14 -15.48 -10.06
N LEU A 60 9.37 -14.96 -10.09
CA LEU A 60 10.55 -15.60 -9.51
C LEU A 60 10.89 -15.03 -8.13
N GLY A 61 10.43 -13.82 -7.82
CA GLY A 61 10.66 -13.13 -6.55
C GLY A 61 9.36 -12.92 -5.75
N TRP A 62 9.02 -11.65 -5.54
CA TRP A 62 7.84 -11.27 -4.75
C TRP A 62 6.55 -11.84 -5.34
N HIS A 63 5.63 -12.31 -4.49
CA HIS A 63 4.27 -12.67 -4.94
C HIS A 63 3.48 -11.44 -5.37
N GLY A 64 3.58 -10.38 -4.58
CA GLY A 64 2.93 -9.09 -4.78
C GLY A 64 3.71 -7.97 -4.13
N ALA A 65 3.14 -6.77 -4.12
CA ALA A 65 3.68 -5.60 -3.46
C ALA A 65 2.60 -4.86 -2.68
N MET A 66 3.01 -3.93 -1.81
CA MET A 66 2.11 -2.89 -1.32
C MET A 66 1.66 -2.05 -2.52
N ASN A 67 0.38 -2.08 -2.84
CA ASN A 67 -0.14 -1.55 -4.12
C ASN A 67 -0.31 -0.01 -4.11
N TYR A 68 0.79 0.70 -3.84
CA TYR A 68 0.83 2.15 -3.90
C TYR A 68 0.53 2.67 -5.30
N GLN A 69 1.14 2.05 -6.31
CA GLN A 69 1.08 2.54 -7.69
C GLN A 69 -0.24 2.23 -8.38
N GLY A 70 -0.74 1.01 -8.22
CA GLY A 70 -1.93 0.54 -8.94
C GLY A 70 -3.25 0.78 -8.20
N PHE A 71 -3.20 1.17 -6.91
CA PHE A 71 -4.41 1.39 -6.13
C PHE A 71 -4.36 2.69 -5.31
N MET A 72 -3.46 2.80 -4.33
CA MET A 72 -3.47 3.91 -3.38
C MET A 72 -3.40 5.28 -4.08
N ARG A 73 -2.34 5.51 -4.87
CA ARG A 73 -2.14 6.80 -5.54
C ARG A 73 -3.26 7.18 -6.51
N PRO A 74 -3.79 6.27 -7.36
CA PRO A 74 -4.97 6.56 -8.17
C PRO A 74 -6.19 6.96 -7.36
N VAL A 75 -6.48 6.28 -6.24
CA VAL A 75 -7.60 6.61 -5.35
C VAL A 75 -7.40 7.98 -4.69
N TRP A 76 -6.19 8.26 -4.22
CA TRP A 76 -5.84 9.57 -3.66
C TRP A 76 -6.05 10.67 -4.68
N ASN A 77 -5.52 10.52 -5.88
CA ASN A 77 -5.66 11.50 -6.96
C ASN A 77 -7.13 11.76 -7.34
N TRP A 78 -7.98 10.76 -7.21
CA TRP A 78 -9.42 10.90 -7.49
C TRP A 78 -10.17 11.58 -6.35
N LEU A 79 -9.90 11.22 -5.09
CA LEU A 79 -10.69 11.65 -3.92
C LEU A 79 -10.02 12.74 -3.09
N ASN A 80 -8.79 13.14 -3.39
CA ASN A 80 -8.09 14.18 -2.62
C ASN A 80 -8.92 15.47 -2.55
N ARG A 81 -9.12 15.96 -1.34
CA ARG A 81 -9.75 17.23 -1.03
C ARG A 81 -8.82 18.18 -0.27
N ASN A 82 -7.61 17.71 0.02
CA ASN A 82 -6.64 18.41 0.85
C ASN A 82 -5.38 18.78 0.04
N SER A 83 -5.37 20.01 -0.52
CA SER A 83 -4.23 20.50 -1.29
C SER A 83 -2.94 20.72 -0.46
N GLU A 84 -3.05 20.68 0.87
CA GLU A 84 -1.91 20.83 1.78
C GLU A 84 -1.17 19.50 1.99
N ILE A 85 -1.83 18.37 1.72
CA ILE A 85 -1.20 17.07 1.73
C ILE A 85 -0.36 16.94 0.46
N GLY A 86 0.93 16.85 0.61
CA GLY A 86 1.84 16.56 -0.49
C GLY A 86 1.53 15.22 -1.12
N GLY A 87 1.77 15.11 -2.43
CA GLY A 87 1.35 14.01 -3.32
C GLY A 87 1.90 12.66 -3.01
N GLY A 88 2.14 12.36 -1.79
CA GLY A 88 2.45 11.06 -1.65
C GLY A 88 3.28 10.52 -0.53
N PHE A 89 3.87 9.47 -0.90
CA PHE A 89 4.84 8.69 -0.19
C PHE A 89 5.92 9.62 0.40
N GLN A 90 6.08 9.58 1.71
CA GLN A 90 7.11 10.32 2.45
C GLN A 90 7.08 11.85 2.32
N GLY A 91 5.88 12.43 2.12
CA GLY A 91 5.76 13.89 2.12
C GLY A 91 6.44 14.59 0.93
N LEU A 92 6.40 13.97 -0.24
CA LEU A 92 6.89 14.60 -1.46
C LEU A 92 6.20 15.97 -1.68
N PRO A 93 6.95 17.03 -2.02
CA PRO A 93 6.45 18.41 -2.05
C PRO A 93 5.59 18.72 -3.28
N PHE A 94 4.96 17.74 -3.88
CA PHE A 94 4.12 17.89 -5.06
C PHE A 94 2.65 17.91 -4.68
N ALA A 95 1.90 18.85 -5.23
CA ALA A 95 0.45 18.79 -5.17
C ALA A 95 -0.03 17.52 -5.86
N MET A 96 -0.96 16.79 -5.22
CA MET A 96 -1.60 15.65 -5.86
C MET A 96 -2.45 16.12 -7.04
N PRO A 97 -2.31 15.52 -8.23
CA PRO A 97 -3.19 15.83 -9.34
C PRO A 97 -4.63 15.41 -9.01
N GLN A 98 -5.59 16.20 -9.49
CA GLN A 98 -7.00 15.83 -9.46
C GLN A 98 -7.33 15.08 -10.74
N ILE A 99 -7.88 13.88 -10.62
CA ILE A 99 -8.29 13.07 -11.78
C ILE A 99 -9.77 12.71 -11.71
N SER A 100 -10.36 12.45 -12.88
CA SER A 100 -11.72 11.95 -12.98
C SER A 100 -11.80 10.45 -12.65
N GLY A 101 -13.01 9.95 -12.32
CA GLY A 101 -13.22 8.51 -12.12
C GLY A 101 -12.85 7.66 -13.34
N GLN A 102 -12.98 8.19 -14.56
CA GLN A 102 -12.53 7.48 -15.77
C GLN A 102 -11.01 7.36 -15.82
N GLN A 103 -10.28 8.40 -15.42
CA GLN A 103 -8.82 8.39 -15.34
C GLN A 103 -8.34 7.45 -14.22
N LEU A 104 -9.02 7.40 -13.07
CA LEU A 104 -8.80 6.41 -12.03
C LEU A 104 -8.85 4.99 -12.60
N ILE A 105 -9.96 4.63 -13.25
CA ILE A 105 -10.13 3.29 -13.84
C ILE A 105 -9.05 3.00 -14.87
N ASN A 106 -8.70 3.96 -15.71
CA ASN A 106 -7.67 3.79 -16.72
C ASN A 106 -6.29 3.54 -16.09
N SER A 107 -5.93 4.29 -15.03
CA SER A 107 -4.67 4.11 -14.29
C SER A 107 -4.59 2.72 -13.65
N MET A 108 -5.66 2.27 -13.01
CA MET A 108 -5.73 0.93 -12.41
C MET A 108 -5.61 -0.18 -13.46
N LYS A 109 -6.31 -0.05 -14.59
CA LYS A 109 -6.23 -1.00 -15.70
C LYS A 109 -4.84 -1.04 -16.32
N GLN A 110 -4.19 0.11 -16.48
CA GLN A 110 -2.84 0.20 -17.03
C GLN A 110 -1.83 -0.52 -16.12
N PHE A 111 -1.92 -0.30 -14.81
CA PHE A 111 -1.08 -1.02 -13.85
C PHE A 111 -1.34 -2.52 -13.91
N ASN A 112 -2.60 -2.96 -13.83
CA ASN A 112 -2.94 -4.38 -13.86
C ASN A 112 -2.51 -5.06 -15.16
N ALA A 113 -2.46 -4.34 -16.28
CA ALA A 113 -1.96 -4.86 -17.55
C ALA A 113 -0.42 -5.00 -17.59
N SER A 114 0.30 -4.36 -16.69
CA SER A 114 1.78 -4.40 -16.63
C SER A 114 2.32 -5.54 -15.76
N VAL A 115 1.46 -6.23 -14.99
CA VAL A 115 1.86 -7.28 -14.06
C VAL A 115 1.01 -8.54 -14.24
N PRO A 116 1.52 -9.74 -13.91
CA PRO A 116 0.72 -10.95 -13.94
C PRO A 116 -0.48 -10.87 -12.99
N TRP A 117 -1.64 -11.40 -13.41
CA TRP A 117 -2.85 -11.40 -12.59
C TRP A 117 -2.65 -12.01 -11.21
N ARG A 118 -1.85 -13.07 -11.09
CA ARG A 118 -1.48 -13.67 -9.81
C ARG A 118 -0.81 -12.66 -8.85
N SER A 119 -0.01 -11.74 -9.38
CA SER A 119 0.65 -10.72 -8.58
C SER A 119 -0.29 -9.58 -8.20
N VAL A 120 -1.27 -9.26 -9.05
CA VAL A 120 -2.35 -8.34 -8.69
C VAL A 120 -3.09 -8.89 -7.47
N THR A 121 -3.52 -10.15 -7.52
CA THR A 121 -4.30 -10.78 -6.44
C THR A 121 -3.48 -11.07 -5.18
N ALA A 122 -2.15 -11.12 -5.28
CA ALA A 122 -1.25 -11.28 -4.14
C ALA A 122 -0.72 -9.95 -3.59
N SER A 123 -1.04 -8.81 -4.20
CA SER A 123 -0.62 -7.50 -3.72
C SER A 123 -1.54 -6.99 -2.60
N MET A 124 -0.97 -6.24 -1.64
CA MET A 124 -1.74 -5.56 -0.60
C MET A 124 -2.51 -4.38 -1.20
N VAL A 125 -3.81 -4.34 -0.98
CA VAL A 125 -4.68 -3.22 -1.35
C VAL A 125 -4.86 -2.34 -0.11
N LEU A 126 -4.42 -1.09 -0.17
CA LEU A 126 -4.36 -0.19 0.98
C LEU A 126 -4.69 1.25 0.57
N LEU A 127 -5.20 2.04 1.51
CA LEU A 127 -5.41 3.48 1.32
C LEU A 127 -4.23 4.30 1.82
N ASP A 128 -3.54 3.81 2.83
CA ASP A 128 -2.40 4.47 3.46
C ASP A 128 -1.55 3.46 4.22
N SER A 129 -0.50 3.94 4.84
CA SER A 129 0.42 3.16 5.67
C SER A 129 1.11 4.06 6.69
N HIS A 130 1.99 3.46 7.51
CA HIS A 130 2.83 4.19 8.46
C HIS A 130 3.84 5.16 7.80
N ASP A 131 3.98 5.15 6.46
CA ASP A 131 4.87 6.04 5.71
C ASP A 131 4.13 7.14 4.96
N THR A 132 2.81 7.19 5.08
CA THR A 132 1.97 8.15 4.36
C THR A 132 1.09 8.95 5.31
N ALA A 133 0.45 10.00 4.80
CA ALA A 133 -0.67 10.61 5.50
C ALA A 133 -1.82 9.59 5.65
N ARG A 134 -2.65 9.77 6.66
CA ARG A 134 -3.90 9.03 6.81
C ARG A 134 -4.91 9.43 5.75
N PHE A 135 -5.61 8.47 5.17
CA PHE A 135 -6.56 8.75 4.10
C PHE A 135 -7.72 9.65 4.57
N ARG A 136 -8.11 9.56 5.84
CA ARG A 136 -9.07 10.48 6.46
C ARG A 136 -8.66 11.94 6.29
N THR A 137 -7.38 12.25 6.51
CA THR A 137 -6.81 13.59 6.32
C THR A 137 -6.76 13.99 4.84
N VAL A 138 -6.46 13.05 3.94
CA VAL A 138 -6.45 13.27 2.48
C VAL A 138 -7.81 13.74 1.99
N VAL A 139 -8.90 13.17 2.49
CA VAL A 139 -10.27 13.55 2.13
C VAL A 139 -10.87 14.66 3.02
N LYS A 140 -10.07 15.29 3.89
CA LYS A 140 -10.53 16.33 4.84
C LYS A 140 -11.73 15.90 5.68
N GLY A 141 -11.70 14.68 6.19
CA GLY A 141 -12.77 14.16 7.02
C GLY A 141 -14.07 13.81 6.29
N ASP A 142 -14.10 13.87 4.94
CA ASP A 142 -15.30 13.55 4.15
C ASP A 142 -15.66 12.06 4.26
N VAL A 143 -16.60 11.72 5.14
CA VAL A 143 -17.00 10.34 5.44
C VAL A 143 -17.44 9.58 4.19
N PRO A 144 -18.29 10.14 3.29
CA PRO A 144 -18.70 9.43 2.08
C PRO A 144 -17.52 9.02 1.18
N SER A 145 -16.53 9.90 1.00
CA SER A 145 -15.33 9.60 0.22
C SER A 145 -14.49 8.52 0.89
N HIS A 146 -14.31 8.60 2.22
CA HIS A 146 -13.55 7.60 2.98
C HIS A 146 -14.23 6.23 2.91
N THR A 147 -15.54 6.15 3.19
CA THR A 147 -16.32 4.91 3.10
C THR A 147 -16.28 4.29 1.69
N SER A 148 -16.39 5.12 0.66
CA SER A 148 -16.30 4.65 -0.73
C SER A 148 -14.93 4.05 -1.03
N ALA A 149 -13.86 4.70 -0.60
CA ALA A 149 -12.51 4.20 -0.79
C ALA A 149 -12.24 2.92 0.01
N MET A 150 -12.73 2.82 1.25
CA MET A 150 -12.63 1.59 2.04
C MET A 150 -13.42 0.44 1.41
N THR A 151 -14.59 0.73 0.86
CA THR A 151 -15.34 -0.26 0.07
C THR A 151 -14.52 -0.77 -1.11
N MET A 152 -13.77 0.11 -1.78
CA MET A 152 -12.86 -0.30 -2.85
C MET A 152 -11.74 -1.20 -2.32
N VAL A 153 -11.13 -0.89 -1.17
CA VAL A 153 -10.11 -1.76 -0.54
C VAL A 153 -10.64 -3.18 -0.34
N LEU A 154 -11.86 -3.29 0.17
CA LEU A 154 -12.47 -4.58 0.51
C LEU A 154 -12.98 -5.37 -0.71
N THR A 155 -13.12 -4.73 -1.86
CA THR A 155 -13.72 -5.34 -3.07
C THR A 155 -12.79 -5.40 -4.27
N TYR A 156 -11.67 -4.67 -4.25
CA TYR A 156 -10.69 -4.70 -5.31
C TYR A 156 -9.87 -6.01 -5.26
N PRO A 157 -9.45 -6.54 -6.42
CA PRO A 157 -8.59 -7.72 -6.44
C PRO A 157 -7.27 -7.50 -5.70
N GLY A 158 -6.99 -8.33 -4.70
CA GLY A 158 -5.81 -8.25 -3.86
C GLY A 158 -6.09 -8.63 -2.41
N VAL A 159 -5.13 -8.40 -1.55
CA VAL A 159 -5.22 -8.65 -0.10
C VAL A 159 -5.55 -7.32 0.59
N PRO A 160 -6.77 -7.14 1.13
CA PRO A 160 -7.12 -5.90 1.82
C PRO A 160 -6.21 -5.67 3.02
N SER A 161 -5.69 -4.46 3.13
CA SER A 161 -4.86 -4.03 4.24
C SER A 161 -5.39 -2.71 4.79
N ILE A 162 -5.74 -2.72 6.07
CA ILE A 162 -6.24 -1.54 6.80
C ILE A 162 -5.16 -1.13 7.79
N PHE A 163 -4.69 0.10 7.71
CA PHE A 163 -3.77 0.64 8.68
C PHE A 163 -4.52 0.91 9.98
N ALA A 164 -4.07 0.29 11.08
CA ALA A 164 -4.77 0.35 12.37
C ALA A 164 -5.10 1.79 12.76
N GLY A 165 -6.38 2.06 12.99
CA GLY A 165 -6.93 3.39 13.25
C GLY A 165 -7.76 3.99 12.10
N ASP A 166 -7.63 3.47 10.88
CA ASP A 166 -8.47 3.93 9.77
C ASP A 166 -9.93 3.56 10.00
N GLU A 167 -10.16 2.39 10.59
CA GLU A 167 -11.48 1.87 10.95
C GLU A 167 -12.23 2.73 11.99
N ILE A 168 -11.51 3.65 12.63
CA ILE A 168 -12.08 4.60 13.60
C ILE A 168 -11.89 6.06 13.17
N GLY A 169 -11.44 6.28 11.93
CA GLY A 169 -11.30 7.59 11.34
C GLY A 169 -10.12 8.42 11.84
N LEU A 170 -9.02 7.79 12.28
CA LEU A 170 -7.83 8.53 12.70
C LEU A 170 -7.28 9.40 11.58
N GLU A 171 -6.75 10.56 11.97
CA GLU A 171 -6.13 11.53 11.07
C GLU A 171 -4.61 11.59 11.30
N GLY A 172 -3.89 12.04 10.26
CA GLY A 172 -2.46 12.28 10.29
C GLY A 172 -1.99 12.83 8.95
N SER A 173 -1.20 13.92 8.99
CA SER A 173 -0.83 14.68 7.78
C SER A 173 0.36 14.11 7.02
N TRP A 174 1.12 13.22 7.63
CA TRP A 174 2.31 12.57 7.07
C TRP A 174 2.66 11.33 7.90
N GLY A 175 3.63 10.53 7.47
CA GLY A 175 3.95 9.24 8.08
C GLY A 175 4.08 9.26 9.60
N GLU A 176 4.98 10.08 10.16
CA GLU A 176 5.17 10.13 11.62
C GLU A 176 3.92 10.63 12.37
N ASP A 177 3.21 11.61 11.81
CA ASP A 177 1.97 12.11 12.38
C ASP A 177 0.84 11.06 12.33
N GLY A 178 0.86 10.19 11.33
CA GLY A 178 -0.06 9.06 11.17
C GLY A 178 0.16 7.91 12.15
N ARG A 179 1.33 7.86 12.83
CA ARG A 179 1.71 6.78 13.76
C ARG A 179 1.28 7.01 15.21
N ARG A 180 0.30 7.87 15.44
CA ARG A 180 -0.24 8.13 16.80
C ARG A 180 -0.81 6.84 17.40
N THR A 181 -0.66 6.70 18.71
CA THR A 181 -1.27 5.59 19.45
C THR A 181 -2.78 5.73 19.48
N ILE A 182 -3.47 4.61 19.36
CA ILE A 182 -4.94 4.56 19.55
C ILE A 182 -5.24 4.71 21.04
N ASN A 183 -6.10 5.66 21.39
CA ASN A 183 -6.60 5.79 22.75
C ASN A 183 -7.73 4.78 23.01
N TRP A 184 -7.38 3.65 23.57
CA TRP A 184 -8.33 2.57 23.86
C TRP A 184 -9.21 2.84 25.09
N GLU A 185 -8.77 3.73 25.97
CA GLU A 185 -9.50 4.07 27.19
C GLU A 185 -10.57 5.13 26.96
N ASP A 186 -10.30 6.10 26.09
CA ASP A 186 -11.25 7.13 25.67
C ASP A 186 -11.56 7.00 24.17
N ARG A 187 -12.78 6.61 23.86
CA ARG A 187 -13.28 6.41 22.50
C ARG A 187 -14.15 7.56 22.00
N SER A 188 -14.14 8.69 22.69
CA SER A 188 -14.97 9.85 22.33
C SER A 188 -14.62 10.43 20.95
N ASP A 189 -13.35 10.27 20.53
CA ASP A 189 -12.85 10.77 19.25
C ASP A 189 -12.99 9.76 18.08
N TRP A 190 -13.52 8.56 18.38
CA TRP A 190 -13.70 7.56 17.34
C TRP A 190 -14.90 7.89 16.46
N ASP A 191 -14.73 7.80 15.16
CA ASP A 191 -15.83 7.91 14.21
C ASP A 191 -16.61 6.58 14.16
N HIS A 192 -17.75 6.56 14.83
CA HIS A 192 -18.62 5.38 14.88
C HIS A 192 -19.57 5.25 13.69
N ASN A 193 -19.51 6.19 12.72
CA ASN A 193 -20.35 6.16 11.52
C ASN A 193 -19.61 5.56 10.32
N PHE A 194 -18.44 4.99 10.57
CA PHE A 194 -17.53 4.51 9.53
C PHE A 194 -17.46 2.98 9.47
#